data_0437e9bb20308c7a57729adf02e1132a
#
_entry.id   0437e9bb20308c7a57729adf02e1132a
#
_cell.length_a   1.000
_cell.length_b   1.000
_cell.length_c   1.000
_cell.angle_alpha   90.00
_cell.angle_beta   90.00
_cell.angle_gamma   90.00
#
_symmetry.space_group_name_H-M   'P 1'
#
loop_
_entity.id
_entity.type
_entity.pdbx_description
1 polymer ?
#
loop_
_entity_poly.entity_id
_entity_poly.type
_entity_poly.pdbx_seq_one_letter_code
_entity_poly.pdbx_strand_id
1 'polypeptide(L)'
;AKQGGTSNYQDTAVVLADENLLLPMLESLPDEVANVNITMGYPLKNTPLHSFWTACFTLHENGHKYSKTDSKPTFHHKDVLRILYHQTIRNKQTEKLANTIIKQNLVFIPHTLIADLIKEHANESETLPLIFSNWENKPRQAQTVCNQLIEFLAKKVSKKQKLELEYLFTYHKIFNRLTDLIETYQSIPDLKTLRTLFSQIVGQESIPFFGEPLKGLQLMGMLETRTLDFKNIILISTNEGTIPAGKSQNSFIPYDIKRMFKLPTHIEKDAIFAYHFYRLIQRAENVHLLYNSNTEGLNSGEPSRFITQLLHEAGPNIKFNENHLSFDVPNNATPTIEITSGAAILDKLNERAEKGFSPSALNTFIRCPLDFYYKYILGLKEVEEVEETIESSSLGTFVHDTLEHFYKPYKGAVLRPTDVEGFLPKVTDELFKQFKTEFSENEISKGKNLLIFNVAKKFVTNFLKQEIKFLKTLELGGEYLTILEIEETLEAKLDHNGVQFKITGKADRIDRIGNTIRIVDYK
;
A
#
# COMPACT_ATOMS: atom_id res chain seq x y z
N ALA A 1 -7.72 -30.22 -33.54
CA ALA A 1 -7.97 -30.23 -34.99
C ALA A 1 -8.29 -28.79 -35.41
N LYS A 2 -7.34 -28.14 -36.10
CA LYS A 2 -7.55 -26.86 -36.78
C LYS A 2 -8.46 -27.10 -37.98
N GLN A 3 -9.71 -26.70 -37.92
CA GLN A 3 -10.50 -26.36 -39.07
C GLN A 3 -11.00 -24.93 -38.89
N GLY A 4 -10.61 -24.05 -39.81
CA GLY A 4 -10.99 -22.67 -39.85
C GLY A 4 -12.48 -22.48 -40.09
N GLY A 5 -13.21 -22.31 -39.04
CA GLY A 5 -14.57 -21.79 -38.97
C GLY A 5 -14.68 -21.02 -37.67
N THR A 6 -15.27 -19.85 -37.68
CA THR A 6 -15.66 -19.11 -36.49
C THR A 6 -16.46 -20.06 -35.61
N SER A 7 -15.80 -20.58 -34.57
CA SER A 7 -16.42 -21.51 -33.61
C SER A 7 -17.53 -20.75 -32.93
N ASN A 8 -18.77 -21.10 -33.29
CA ASN A 8 -19.94 -20.52 -32.64
C ASN A 8 -20.10 -21.22 -31.29
N TYR A 9 -19.58 -20.60 -30.21
CA TYR A 9 -19.63 -21.13 -28.84
C TYR A 9 -21.03 -21.01 -28.18
N GLN A 10 -22.10 -20.80 -28.94
CA GLN A 10 -23.46 -20.60 -28.42
C GLN A 10 -23.99 -21.78 -27.59
N ASP A 11 -23.55 -23.00 -27.86
CA ASP A 11 -23.94 -24.18 -27.10
C ASP A 11 -23.00 -24.50 -25.94
N THR A 12 -22.11 -23.55 -25.59
CA THR A 12 -21.07 -23.74 -24.55
C THR A 12 -21.27 -22.76 -23.40
N ALA A 13 -21.31 -23.27 -22.19
CA ALA A 13 -21.32 -22.50 -20.97
C ALA A 13 -20.07 -22.74 -20.13
N VAL A 14 -19.43 -21.65 -19.70
CA VAL A 14 -18.46 -21.65 -18.61
C VAL A 14 -19.20 -21.16 -17.38
N VAL A 15 -19.29 -22.02 -16.37
CA VAL A 15 -20.01 -21.76 -15.14
C VAL A 15 -19.03 -21.59 -13.99
N LEU A 16 -19.12 -20.47 -13.28
CA LEU A 16 -18.30 -20.18 -12.12
C LEU A 16 -19.06 -20.51 -10.84
N ALA A 17 -18.56 -21.47 -10.08
CA ALA A 17 -19.08 -21.75 -8.75
C ALA A 17 -18.65 -20.68 -7.75
N ASP A 18 -17.45 -20.12 -7.96
CA ASP A 18 -16.97 -18.92 -7.25
C ASP A 18 -16.95 -17.73 -8.24
N GLU A 19 -17.89 -16.82 -8.08
CA GLU A 19 -18.04 -15.64 -8.94
C GLU A 19 -16.84 -14.65 -8.85
N ASN A 20 -16.00 -14.76 -7.81
CA ASN A 20 -14.78 -13.94 -7.72
C ASN A 20 -13.76 -14.27 -8.81
N LEU A 21 -13.88 -15.43 -9.46
CA LEU A 21 -13.04 -15.84 -10.58
C LEU A 21 -13.43 -15.20 -11.93
N LEU A 22 -14.44 -14.32 -11.96
CA LEU A 22 -14.89 -13.68 -13.19
C LEU A 22 -13.76 -12.98 -13.94
N LEU A 23 -12.98 -12.12 -13.28
CA LEU A 23 -11.88 -11.40 -13.93
C LEU A 23 -10.75 -12.31 -14.39
N PRO A 24 -10.18 -13.19 -13.56
CA PRO A 24 -9.19 -14.15 -14.01
C PRO A 24 -9.67 -15.01 -15.19
N MET A 25 -10.96 -15.37 -15.20
CA MET A 25 -11.54 -16.13 -16.29
C MET A 25 -11.61 -15.33 -17.59
N LEU A 26 -12.03 -14.07 -17.53
CA LEU A 26 -12.08 -13.18 -18.69
C LEU A 26 -10.68 -12.96 -19.30
N GLU A 27 -9.66 -12.81 -18.46
CA GLU A 27 -8.26 -12.64 -18.85
C GLU A 27 -7.64 -13.91 -19.47
N SER A 28 -8.20 -15.08 -19.12
CA SER A 28 -7.71 -16.38 -19.61
C SER A 28 -8.42 -16.87 -20.89
N LEU A 29 -9.44 -16.13 -21.35
CA LEU A 29 -10.14 -16.52 -22.57
C LEU A 29 -9.21 -16.37 -23.79
N PRO A 30 -9.19 -17.37 -24.70
CA PRO A 30 -8.44 -17.27 -25.94
C PRO A 30 -8.96 -16.15 -26.85
N ASP A 31 -8.06 -15.53 -27.61
CA ASP A 31 -8.38 -14.43 -28.55
C ASP A 31 -9.41 -14.84 -29.64
N GLU A 32 -9.53 -16.14 -29.91
CA GLU A 32 -10.51 -16.70 -30.84
C GLU A 32 -11.97 -16.59 -30.34
N VAL A 33 -12.18 -16.33 -29.05
CA VAL A 33 -13.51 -16.13 -28.44
C VAL A 33 -13.95 -14.68 -28.62
N ALA A 34 -14.50 -14.38 -29.80
CA ALA A 34 -14.86 -13.01 -30.15
C ALA A 34 -16.06 -12.43 -29.36
N ASN A 35 -16.99 -13.30 -28.93
CA ASN A 35 -18.20 -12.87 -28.25
C ASN A 35 -18.42 -13.69 -26.98
N VAL A 36 -18.56 -12.96 -25.86
CA VAL A 36 -18.86 -13.54 -24.54
C VAL A 36 -20.09 -12.84 -23.98
N ASN A 37 -21.07 -13.60 -23.55
CA ASN A 37 -22.19 -13.11 -22.78
C ASN A 37 -21.95 -13.39 -21.30
N ILE A 38 -21.92 -12.34 -20.48
CA ILE A 38 -21.68 -12.41 -19.04
C ILE A 38 -23.00 -12.12 -18.34
N THR A 39 -23.53 -13.12 -17.62
CA THR A 39 -24.79 -12.96 -16.88
C THR A 39 -24.59 -12.54 -15.43
N MET A 40 -23.43 -12.77 -14.88
CA MET A 40 -23.06 -12.36 -13.54
C MET A 40 -22.82 -10.85 -13.49
N GLY A 41 -23.17 -10.21 -12.35
CA GLY A 41 -22.77 -8.85 -12.11
C GLY A 41 -21.33 -8.74 -11.59
N TYR A 42 -20.65 -7.66 -11.92
CA TYR A 42 -19.35 -7.35 -11.30
C TYR A 42 -19.57 -6.84 -9.86
N PRO A 43 -19.02 -7.52 -8.83
CA PRO A 43 -19.27 -7.12 -7.45
C PRO A 43 -18.77 -5.69 -7.17
N LEU A 44 -19.62 -4.83 -6.67
CA LEU A 44 -19.30 -3.42 -6.43
C LEU A 44 -18.15 -3.23 -5.44
N LYS A 45 -18.00 -4.17 -4.49
CA LYS A 45 -16.91 -4.20 -3.51
C LYS A 45 -15.50 -4.30 -4.14
N ASN A 46 -15.41 -4.81 -5.37
CA ASN A 46 -14.14 -4.97 -6.08
C ASN A 46 -13.77 -3.74 -6.92
N THR A 47 -14.62 -2.70 -6.93
CA THR A 47 -14.36 -1.47 -7.67
C THR A 47 -13.36 -0.57 -6.94
N PRO A 48 -12.58 0.24 -7.67
CA PRO A 48 -11.72 1.25 -7.06
C PRO A 48 -12.46 2.24 -6.16
N LEU A 49 -13.70 2.58 -6.52
CA LEU A 49 -14.52 3.47 -5.70
C LEU A 49 -14.85 2.89 -4.32
N HIS A 50 -14.96 1.56 -4.17
CA HIS A 50 -15.15 0.95 -2.86
C HIS A 50 -13.96 1.21 -1.94
N SER A 51 -12.73 1.03 -2.45
CA SER A 51 -11.52 1.32 -1.67
C SER A 51 -11.40 2.80 -1.32
N PHE A 52 -11.82 3.69 -2.21
CA PHE A 52 -11.87 5.13 -1.96
C PHE A 52 -12.83 5.49 -0.81
N TRP A 53 -14.08 5.03 -0.87
CA TRP A 53 -15.05 5.29 0.19
C TRP A 53 -14.62 4.70 1.52
N THR A 54 -14.09 3.47 1.49
CA THR A 54 -13.56 2.82 2.70
C THR A 54 -12.41 3.63 3.30
N ALA A 55 -11.52 4.18 2.48
CA ALA A 55 -10.45 5.05 2.94
C ALA A 55 -10.99 6.36 3.55
N CYS A 56 -12.02 6.98 2.96
CA CYS A 56 -12.66 8.18 3.51
C CYS A 56 -13.29 7.91 4.89
N PHE A 57 -14.04 6.83 5.05
CA PHE A 57 -14.59 6.46 6.35
C PHE A 57 -13.50 6.18 7.39
N THR A 58 -12.46 5.43 7.01
CA THR A 58 -11.34 5.10 7.90
C THR A 58 -10.59 6.35 8.36
N LEU A 59 -10.35 7.30 7.44
CA LEU A 59 -9.72 8.60 7.74
C LEU A 59 -10.45 9.32 8.89
N HIS A 60 -11.78 9.40 8.83
CA HIS A 60 -12.57 10.11 9.83
C HIS A 60 -12.75 9.33 11.13
N GLU A 61 -12.94 8.01 11.07
CA GLU A 61 -12.98 7.17 12.27
C GLU A 61 -11.68 7.25 13.06
N ASN A 62 -10.54 7.16 12.37
CA ASN A 62 -9.24 7.29 13.02
C ASN A 62 -8.97 8.73 13.47
N GLY A 63 -9.36 9.73 12.67
CA GLY A 63 -9.17 11.13 12.98
C GLY A 63 -9.79 11.56 14.31
N HIS A 64 -10.95 11.01 14.66
CA HIS A 64 -11.58 11.24 15.96
C HIS A 64 -10.85 10.53 17.11
N LYS A 65 -10.25 9.36 16.89
CA LYS A 65 -9.47 8.65 17.94
C LYS A 65 -8.19 9.41 18.32
N TYR A 66 -7.56 10.07 17.35
CA TYR A 66 -6.31 10.82 17.57
C TYR A 66 -6.54 12.26 18.05
N SER A 67 -7.78 12.73 18.04
CA SER A 67 -8.11 14.07 18.53
C SER A 67 -8.00 14.15 20.05
N LYS A 68 -7.39 15.24 20.53
CA LYS A 68 -7.32 15.56 21.97
C LYS A 68 -8.58 16.22 22.50
N THR A 69 -9.40 16.77 21.63
CA THR A 69 -10.66 17.46 21.94
C THR A 69 -11.71 16.99 20.95
N ASP A 70 -12.95 16.78 21.42
CA ASP A 70 -14.06 16.24 20.62
C ASP A 70 -14.47 17.09 19.40
N SER A 71 -13.85 18.26 19.19
CA SER A 71 -14.34 19.24 18.22
C SER A 71 -13.70 19.17 16.83
N LYS A 72 -12.44 18.73 16.68
CA LYS A 72 -11.76 18.70 15.36
C LYS A 72 -10.87 17.47 15.22
N PRO A 73 -10.95 16.75 14.10
CA PRO A 73 -10.16 15.54 13.88
C PRO A 73 -8.67 15.87 13.69
N THR A 74 -7.84 14.92 14.06
CA THR A 74 -6.40 14.88 13.72
C THR A 74 -6.15 13.64 12.90
N PHE A 75 -5.68 13.82 11.67
CA PHE A 75 -5.50 12.73 10.72
C PHE A 75 -4.09 12.14 10.80
N HIS A 76 -3.98 10.82 10.67
CA HIS A 76 -2.71 10.15 10.58
C HIS A 76 -2.20 10.17 9.13
N HIS A 77 -0.90 10.39 8.92
CA HIS A 77 -0.32 10.55 7.57
C HIS A 77 -0.67 9.38 6.64
N LYS A 78 -0.67 8.13 7.13
CA LYS A 78 -1.01 6.96 6.30
C LYS A 78 -2.42 7.03 5.73
N ASP A 79 -3.38 7.49 6.52
CA ASP A 79 -4.75 7.62 6.06
C ASP A 79 -4.88 8.79 5.06
N VAL A 80 -4.17 9.89 5.29
CA VAL A 80 -4.12 11.03 4.38
C VAL A 80 -3.45 10.65 3.06
N LEU A 81 -2.26 10.05 3.10
CA LEU A 81 -1.52 9.64 1.90
C LEU A 81 -2.27 8.57 1.09
N ARG A 82 -2.98 7.65 1.76
CA ARG A 82 -3.86 6.67 1.08
C ARG A 82 -4.92 7.36 0.23
N ILE A 83 -5.50 8.45 0.73
CA ILE A 83 -6.47 9.27 -0.02
C ILE A 83 -5.77 10.00 -1.17
N LEU A 84 -4.68 10.72 -0.90
CA LEU A 84 -4.01 11.57 -1.89
C LEU A 84 -3.45 10.78 -3.08
N TYR A 85 -2.97 9.55 -2.85
CA TYR A 85 -2.47 8.66 -3.89
C TYR A 85 -3.55 7.78 -4.52
N HIS A 86 -4.81 7.87 -4.03
CA HIS A 86 -5.87 7.04 -4.58
C HIS A 86 -6.20 7.44 -6.02
N GLN A 87 -6.27 6.45 -6.92
CA GLN A 87 -6.47 6.68 -8.37
C GLN A 87 -7.68 7.53 -8.72
N THR A 88 -8.74 7.51 -7.89
CA THR A 88 -9.97 8.29 -8.10
C THR A 88 -9.73 9.80 -8.07
N ILE A 89 -8.76 10.29 -7.29
CA ILE A 89 -8.50 11.72 -7.11
C ILE A 89 -7.06 12.14 -7.39
N ARG A 90 -6.16 11.19 -7.60
CA ARG A 90 -4.73 11.42 -7.82
C ARG A 90 -4.51 12.35 -9.01
N ASN A 91 -3.73 13.40 -8.80
CA ASN A 91 -3.30 14.37 -9.81
C ASN A 91 -2.03 15.09 -9.31
N LYS A 92 -1.49 16.00 -10.12
CA LYS A 92 -0.28 16.77 -9.75
C LYS A 92 -0.41 17.56 -8.45
N GLN A 93 -1.61 18.05 -8.11
CA GLN A 93 -1.85 18.82 -6.89
C GLN A 93 -1.85 17.90 -5.66
N THR A 94 -2.52 16.74 -5.72
CA THR A 94 -2.51 15.75 -4.64
C THR A 94 -1.11 15.19 -4.40
N GLU A 95 -0.32 14.97 -5.46
CA GLU A 95 1.09 14.54 -5.34
C GLU A 95 1.96 15.62 -4.69
N LYS A 96 1.77 16.90 -5.05
CA LYS A 96 2.49 18.01 -4.43
C LYS A 96 2.17 18.11 -2.94
N LEU A 97 0.90 18.00 -2.58
CA LEU A 97 0.46 17.99 -1.19
C LEU A 97 1.05 16.81 -0.40
N ALA A 98 1.02 15.60 -0.98
CA ALA A 98 1.61 14.41 -0.39
C ALA A 98 3.13 14.58 -0.15
N ASN A 99 3.85 15.10 -1.14
CA ASN A 99 5.28 15.38 -1.02
C ASN A 99 5.60 16.41 0.07
N THR A 100 4.73 17.40 0.27
CA THR A 100 4.90 18.38 1.36
C THR A 100 4.73 17.70 2.72
N ILE A 101 3.72 16.84 2.88
CA ILE A 101 3.48 16.06 4.11
C ILE A 101 4.70 15.18 4.44
N ILE A 102 5.28 14.52 3.43
CA ILE A 102 6.45 13.66 3.60
C ILE A 102 7.68 14.49 3.97
N LYS A 103 7.98 15.56 3.23
CA LYS A 103 9.15 16.42 3.47
C LYS A 103 9.14 17.11 4.83
N GLN A 104 7.95 17.46 5.32
CA GLN A 104 7.79 18.09 6.64
C GLN A 104 7.63 17.04 7.76
N ASN A 105 7.75 15.77 7.46
CA ASN A 105 7.59 14.64 8.38
C ASN A 105 6.34 14.75 9.26
N LEU A 106 5.18 15.03 8.65
CA LEU A 106 3.93 15.24 9.37
C LEU A 106 3.26 13.91 9.71
N VAL A 107 3.51 13.35 10.88
CA VAL A 107 2.93 12.08 11.34
C VAL A 107 1.44 12.25 11.68
N PHE A 108 1.11 13.26 12.46
CA PHE A 108 -0.26 13.62 12.84
C PHE A 108 -0.61 15.02 12.33
N ILE A 109 -1.62 15.11 11.49
CA ILE A 109 -2.00 16.31 10.76
C ILE A 109 -3.33 16.84 11.32
N PRO A 110 -3.34 17.92 12.10
CA PRO A 110 -4.56 18.55 12.58
C PRO A 110 -5.43 19.03 11.41
N HIS A 111 -6.75 19.00 11.58
CA HIS A 111 -7.72 19.47 10.58
C HIS A 111 -7.42 20.89 10.05
N THR A 112 -6.96 21.79 10.92
CA THR A 112 -6.60 23.17 10.52
C THR A 112 -5.39 23.17 9.59
N LEU A 113 -4.36 22.40 9.90
CA LEU A 113 -3.13 22.33 9.11
C LEU A 113 -3.41 21.73 7.72
N ILE A 114 -4.16 20.62 7.64
CA ILE A 114 -4.49 20.03 6.33
C ILE A 114 -5.31 20.99 5.47
N ALA A 115 -6.22 21.76 6.07
CA ALA A 115 -7.00 22.76 5.35
C ALA A 115 -6.12 23.89 4.77
N ASP A 116 -5.11 24.34 5.51
CA ASP A 116 -4.17 25.35 5.06
C ASP A 116 -3.24 24.81 3.97
N LEU A 117 -2.74 23.58 4.11
CA LEU A 117 -1.93 22.91 3.08
C LEU A 117 -2.73 22.69 1.77
N ILE A 118 -4.02 22.36 1.85
CA ILE A 118 -4.90 22.25 0.68
C ILE A 118 -5.01 23.60 -0.03
N LYS A 119 -5.22 24.70 0.68
CA LYS A 119 -5.29 26.05 0.09
C LYS A 119 -3.98 26.42 -0.60
N GLU A 120 -2.84 26.05 -0.04
CA GLU A 120 -1.53 26.38 -0.59
C GLU A 120 -1.16 25.56 -1.81
N HIS A 121 -1.44 24.25 -1.81
CA HIS A 121 -0.93 23.30 -2.81
C HIS A 121 -1.99 22.75 -3.75
N ALA A 122 -3.27 22.83 -3.40
CA ALA A 122 -4.38 22.21 -4.12
C ALA A 122 -5.66 23.07 -4.10
N ASN A 123 -5.50 24.38 -4.24
CA ASN A 123 -6.58 25.38 -4.17
C ASN A 123 -7.68 25.21 -5.23
N GLU A 124 -7.37 24.58 -6.37
CA GLU A 124 -8.35 24.27 -7.42
C GLU A 124 -9.14 22.98 -7.18
N SER A 125 -8.80 22.25 -6.12
CA SER A 125 -9.48 20.99 -5.82
C SER A 125 -10.80 21.25 -5.09
N GLU A 126 -11.91 20.90 -5.70
CA GLU A 126 -13.24 20.94 -5.07
C GLU A 126 -13.48 19.73 -4.16
N THR A 127 -12.77 18.62 -4.39
CA THR A 127 -12.98 17.36 -3.66
C THR A 127 -12.20 17.28 -2.35
N LEU A 128 -10.96 17.78 -2.29
CA LEU A 128 -10.12 17.69 -1.09
C LEU A 128 -10.71 18.44 0.11
N PRO A 129 -11.25 19.67 -0.02
CA PRO A 129 -11.90 20.34 1.11
C PRO A 129 -13.09 19.57 1.68
N LEU A 130 -13.83 18.84 0.84
CA LEU A 130 -14.94 17.99 1.28
C LEU A 130 -14.43 16.72 1.99
N ILE A 131 -13.45 16.04 1.41
CA ILE A 131 -12.87 14.82 1.99
C ILE A 131 -12.30 15.11 3.38
N PHE A 132 -11.56 16.21 3.53
CA PHE A 132 -10.91 16.58 4.79
C PHE A 132 -11.76 17.51 5.67
N SER A 133 -13.04 17.71 5.35
CA SER A 133 -13.98 18.44 6.21
C SER A 133 -14.20 17.72 7.55
N ASN A 134 -14.71 18.42 8.55
CA ASN A 134 -15.01 17.79 9.83
C ASN A 134 -16.39 17.07 9.78
N TRP A 135 -16.38 15.75 9.80
CA TRP A 135 -17.60 14.93 9.81
C TRP A 135 -18.22 14.77 11.22
N GLU A 136 -17.57 15.31 12.26
CA GLU A 136 -18.05 15.34 13.66
C GLU A 136 -18.53 13.99 14.23
N ASN A 137 -18.03 12.87 13.68
CA ASN A 137 -18.54 11.52 13.95
C ASN A 137 -20.08 11.39 13.75
N LYS A 138 -20.70 12.26 12.93
CA LYS A 138 -22.14 12.30 12.68
C LYS A 138 -22.48 11.66 11.35
N PRO A 139 -23.26 10.58 11.32
CA PRO A 139 -23.66 9.88 10.09
C PRO A 139 -24.31 10.79 9.04
N ARG A 140 -25.18 11.71 9.44
CA ARG A 140 -25.83 12.66 8.52
C ARG A 140 -24.85 13.55 7.79
N GLN A 141 -23.85 14.06 8.49
CA GLN A 141 -22.86 14.95 7.89
C GLN A 141 -21.94 14.20 6.92
N ALA A 142 -21.48 13.01 7.31
CA ALA A 142 -20.72 12.14 6.44
C ALA A 142 -21.48 11.83 5.14
N GLN A 143 -22.74 11.48 5.24
CA GLN A 143 -23.58 11.14 4.10
C GLN A 143 -23.80 12.34 3.17
N THR A 144 -24.05 13.54 3.70
CA THR A 144 -24.15 14.78 2.91
C THR A 144 -22.86 15.02 2.10
N VAL A 145 -21.70 14.88 2.75
CA VAL A 145 -20.41 15.04 2.07
C VAL A 145 -20.21 13.95 1.01
N CYS A 146 -20.56 12.70 1.29
CA CYS A 146 -20.45 11.62 0.30
C CYS A 146 -21.29 11.90 -0.95
N ASN A 147 -22.52 12.39 -0.81
CA ASN A 147 -23.36 12.77 -1.96
C ASN A 147 -22.74 13.93 -2.76
N GLN A 148 -22.23 14.96 -2.10
CA GLN A 148 -21.53 16.06 -2.77
C GLN A 148 -20.29 15.57 -3.52
N LEU A 149 -19.51 14.67 -2.92
CA LEU A 149 -18.34 14.08 -3.57
C LEU A 149 -18.72 13.29 -4.82
N ILE A 150 -19.81 12.52 -4.81
CA ILE A 150 -20.29 11.81 -6.01
C ILE A 150 -20.62 12.80 -7.13
N GLU A 151 -21.30 13.89 -6.84
CA GLU A 151 -21.64 14.91 -7.83
C GLU A 151 -20.38 15.52 -8.47
N PHE A 152 -19.35 15.83 -7.66
CA PHE A 152 -18.09 16.35 -8.17
C PHE A 152 -17.31 15.31 -8.98
N LEU A 153 -17.28 14.07 -8.53
CA LEU A 153 -16.62 12.98 -9.26
C LEU A 153 -17.32 12.72 -10.60
N ALA A 154 -18.66 12.71 -10.62
CA ALA A 154 -19.44 12.52 -11.85
C ALA A 154 -19.20 13.61 -12.90
N LYS A 155 -18.97 14.87 -12.49
CA LYS A 155 -18.62 15.96 -13.41
C LYS A 155 -17.24 15.78 -14.06
N LYS A 156 -16.30 15.10 -13.39
CA LYS A 156 -14.93 14.85 -13.88
C LYS A 156 -14.84 13.66 -14.84
N VAL A 157 -15.76 12.72 -14.74
CA VAL A 157 -15.77 11.51 -15.57
C VAL A 157 -16.26 11.84 -16.97
N SER A 158 -15.48 11.46 -17.98
CA SER A 158 -15.89 11.64 -19.39
C SER A 158 -17.10 10.78 -19.72
N LYS A 159 -18.01 11.30 -20.55
CA LYS A 159 -19.17 10.54 -21.07
C LYS A 159 -18.78 9.25 -21.81
N LYS A 160 -17.53 9.12 -22.23
CA LYS A 160 -17.00 7.90 -22.85
C LYS A 160 -16.68 6.80 -21.82
N GLN A 161 -16.46 7.15 -20.57
CA GLN A 161 -16.15 6.23 -19.45
C GLN A 161 -17.46 5.75 -18.81
N LYS A 162 -18.25 4.99 -19.58
CA LYS A 162 -19.58 4.53 -19.15
C LYS A 162 -19.54 3.68 -17.88
N LEU A 163 -18.50 2.89 -17.70
CA LEU A 163 -18.37 2.00 -16.54
C LEU A 163 -18.17 2.78 -15.24
N GLU A 164 -17.31 3.79 -15.26
CA GLU A 164 -17.09 4.68 -14.10
C GLU A 164 -18.35 5.46 -13.72
N LEU A 165 -19.13 5.89 -14.73
CA LEU A 165 -20.42 6.55 -14.49
C LEU A 165 -21.42 5.59 -13.85
N GLU A 166 -21.45 4.31 -14.27
CA GLU A 166 -22.32 3.30 -13.67
C GLU A 166 -21.91 3.00 -12.22
N TYR A 167 -20.61 2.97 -11.93
CA TYR A 167 -20.11 2.87 -10.55
C TYR A 167 -20.63 4.02 -9.69
N LEU A 168 -20.44 5.26 -10.14
CA LEU A 168 -20.90 6.45 -9.40
C LEU A 168 -22.40 6.47 -9.23
N PHE A 169 -23.16 6.09 -10.24
CA PHE A 169 -24.62 6.01 -10.16
C PHE A 169 -25.08 4.97 -9.13
N THR A 170 -24.44 3.80 -9.10
CA THR A 170 -24.77 2.76 -8.12
C THR A 170 -24.41 3.21 -6.70
N TYR A 171 -23.27 3.85 -6.48
CA TYR A 171 -22.94 4.44 -5.18
C TYR A 171 -23.90 5.56 -4.79
N HIS A 172 -24.35 6.38 -5.73
CA HIS A 172 -25.38 7.40 -5.45
C HIS A 172 -26.67 6.76 -4.91
N LYS A 173 -27.15 5.67 -5.54
CA LYS A 173 -28.31 4.92 -5.03
C LYS A 173 -28.08 4.38 -3.62
N ILE A 174 -26.89 3.84 -3.34
CA ILE A 174 -26.53 3.31 -2.02
C ILE A 174 -26.54 4.43 -0.97
N PHE A 175 -25.92 5.57 -1.26
CA PHE A 175 -25.91 6.69 -0.31
C PHE A 175 -27.30 7.28 -0.10
N ASN A 176 -28.18 7.33 -1.10
CA ASN A 176 -29.57 7.73 -0.92
C ASN A 176 -30.31 6.73 -0.01
N ARG A 177 -30.12 5.43 -0.21
CA ARG A 177 -30.68 4.40 0.69
C ARG A 177 -30.18 4.54 2.13
N LEU A 178 -28.90 4.88 2.32
CA LEU A 178 -28.35 5.17 3.65
C LEU A 178 -28.96 6.44 4.25
N THR A 179 -29.28 7.47 3.44
CA THR A 179 -30.00 8.65 3.89
C THR A 179 -31.36 8.28 4.46
N ASP A 180 -32.13 7.51 3.69
CA ASP A 180 -33.48 7.07 4.10
C ASP A 180 -33.40 6.27 5.41
N LEU A 181 -32.36 5.41 5.57
CA LEU A 181 -32.14 4.67 6.80
C LEU A 181 -31.82 5.58 8.00
N ILE A 182 -30.95 6.59 7.80
CA ILE A 182 -30.58 7.56 8.84
C ILE A 182 -31.80 8.40 9.26
N GLU A 183 -32.64 8.75 8.31
CA GLU A 183 -33.86 9.56 8.58
C GLU A 183 -34.94 8.76 9.24
N THR A 184 -35.16 7.51 8.79
CA THR A 184 -36.23 6.64 9.31
C THR A 184 -35.85 6.04 10.66
N TYR A 185 -34.59 5.62 10.82
CA TYR A 185 -34.12 4.93 12.03
C TYR A 185 -33.07 5.80 12.73
N GLN A 186 -33.41 6.35 13.88
CA GLN A 186 -32.50 7.16 14.70
C GLN A 186 -31.41 6.32 15.41
N SER A 187 -31.20 5.08 14.98
CA SER A 187 -30.36 4.09 15.62
C SER A 187 -28.91 3.99 15.06
N ILE A 188 -28.53 4.91 14.16
CA ILE A 188 -27.15 4.96 13.61
C ILE A 188 -26.38 6.04 14.38
N PRO A 189 -25.64 5.67 15.44
CA PRO A 189 -25.06 6.65 16.36
C PRO A 189 -23.77 7.29 15.86
N ASP A 190 -22.97 6.58 15.05
CA ASP A 190 -21.59 6.96 14.72
C ASP A 190 -21.18 6.51 13.31
N LEU A 191 -19.99 6.98 12.88
CA LEU A 191 -19.41 6.66 11.57
C LEU A 191 -19.08 5.18 11.43
N LYS A 192 -18.68 4.51 12.50
CA LYS A 192 -18.35 3.08 12.47
C LYS A 192 -19.56 2.23 12.12
N THR A 193 -20.70 2.53 12.73
CA THR A 193 -21.98 1.88 12.43
C THR A 193 -22.42 2.16 11.00
N LEU A 194 -22.29 3.42 10.54
CA LEU A 194 -22.58 3.82 9.17
C LEU A 194 -21.71 3.05 8.17
N ARG A 195 -20.40 2.97 8.40
CA ARG A 195 -19.47 2.20 7.55
C ARG A 195 -19.82 0.72 7.51
N THR A 196 -20.21 0.13 8.63
CA THR A 196 -20.63 -1.27 8.69
C THR A 196 -21.85 -1.52 7.81
N LEU A 197 -22.87 -0.67 7.90
CA LEU A 197 -24.05 -0.74 7.04
C LEU A 197 -23.71 -0.51 5.56
N PHE A 198 -22.89 0.50 5.27
CA PHE A 198 -22.37 0.75 3.92
C PHE A 198 -21.70 -0.50 3.34
N SER A 199 -20.78 -1.12 4.11
CA SER A 199 -20.08 -2.32 3.66
C SER A 199 -21.00 -3.52 3.43
N GLN A 200 -22.04 -3.68 4.25
CA GLN A 200 -23.05 -4.73 4.08
C GLN A 200 -23.87 -4.51 2.80
N ILE A 201 -24.31 -3.29 2.54
CA ILE A 201 -25.08 -2.97 1.32
C ILE A 201 -24.20 -3.16 0.08
N VAL A 202 -22.99 -2.59 0.07
CA VAL A 202 -22.05 -2.73 -1.07
C VAL A 202 -21.68 -4.19 -1.32
N GLY A 203 -21.57 -4.99 -0.25
CA GLY A 203 -21.27 -6.42 -0.37
C GLY A 203 -22.34 -7.24 -1.10
N GLN A 204 -23.54 -6.74 -1.19
CA GLN A 204 -24.68 -7.38 -1.89
C GLN A 204 -24.96 -6.80 -3.28
N GLU A 205 -24.34 -5.66 -3.61
CA GLU A 205 -24.57 -4.98 -4.89
C GLU A 205 -23.54 -5.43 -5.94
N SER A 206 -24.05 -5.61 -7.16
CA SER A 206 -23.23 -5.89 -8.34
C SER A 206 -23.69 -5.04 -9.52
N ILE A 207 -22.78 -4.80 -10.44
CA ILE A 207 -23.05 -4.05 -11.67
C ILE A 207 -23.25 -5.04 -12.79
N PRO A 208 -24.42 -5.07 -13.44
CA PRO A 208 -24.69 -5.97 -14.53
C PRO A 208 -23.84 -5.62 -15.75
N PHE A 209 -23.36 -6.63 -16.47
CA PHE A 209 -22.82 -6.46 -17.80
C PHE A 209 -23.96 -6.38 -18.80
N PHE A 210 -23.88 -5.43 -19.72
CA PHE A 210 -24.83 -5.31 -20.81
C PHE A 210 -24.30 -6.11 -22.01
N GLY A 211 -25.03 -7.16 -22.41
CA GLY A 211 -24.72 -8.01 -23.54
C GLY A 211 -25.98 -8.46 -24.28
N GLU A 212 -25.81 -9.08 -25.46
CA GLU A 212 -26.91 -9.75 -26.14
C GLU A 212 -27.08 -11.15 -25.54
N PRO A 213 -28.23 -11.43 -24.90
CA PRO A 213 -28.48 -12.73 -24.30
C PRO A 213 -28.27 -13.88 -25.30
N LEU A 214 -27.61 -14.96 -24.87
CA LEU A 214 -27.42 -16.20 -25.63
C LEU A 214 -26.60 -16.09 -26.92
N LYS A 215 -25.86 -15.01 -27.14
CA LYS A 215 -24.89 -14.92 -28.26
C LYS A 215 -23.46 -15.16 -27.76
N GLY A 216 -22.74 -16.04 -28.44
CA GLY A 216 -21.37 -16.39 -28.12
C GLY A 216 -21.23 -17.33 -26.91
N LEU A 217 -20.05 -17.36 -26.33
CA LEU A 217 -19.75 -18.13 -25.13
C LEU A 217 -20.55 -17.59 -23.95
N GLN A 218 -21.21 -18.47 -23.22
CA GLN A 218 -21.97 -18.08 -22.02
C GLN A 218 -21.07 -18.19 -20.78
N LEU A 219 -20.80 -17.08 -20.11
CA LEU A 219 -20.07 -17.03 -18.84
C LEU A 219 -21.03 -16.62 -17.73
N MET A 220 -21.32 -17.55 -16.81
CA MET A 220 -22.42 -17.40 -15.86
C MET A 220 -22.10 -18.01 -14.49
N GLY A 221 -22.76 -17.52 -13.46
CA GLY A 221 -22.78 -18.16 -12.15
C GLY A 221 -23.68 -19.39 -12.13
N MET A 222 -23.59 -20.16 -11.05
CA MET A 222 -24.37 -21.40 -10.93
C MET A 222 -25.89 -21.16 -10.92
N LEU A 223 -26.37 -20.07 -10.34
CA LEU A 223 -27.80 -19.78 -10.22
C LEU A 223 -28.41 -19.26 -11.51
N GLU A 224 -27.60 -18.63 -12.38
CA GLU A 224 -28.04 -18.09 -13.68
C GLU A 224 -28.23 -19.19 -14.72
N THR A 225 -27.67 -20.39 -14.50
CA THR A 225 -27.86 -21.57 -15.40
C THR A 225 -29.26 -22.13 -15.34
N ARG A 226 -30.11 -21.62 -14.45
CA ARG A 226 -31.46 -22.12 -14.22
C ARG A 226 -32.29 -22.13 -15.52
N THR A 227 -32.86 -23.29 -15.83
CA THR A 227 -33.71 -23.55 -17.02
C THR A 227 -33.00 -23.49 -18.38
N LEU A 228 -31.68 -23.26 -18.42
CA LEU A 228 -30.90 -23.28 -19.65
C LEU A 228 -30.28 -24.65 -19.86
N ASP A 229 -30.14 -25.03 -21.13
CA ASP A 229 -29.50 -26.27 -21.57
C ASP A 229 -28.32 -25.94 -22.49
N PHE A 230 -27.18 -26.59 -22.26
CA PHE A 230 -25.97 -26.45 -23.06
C PHE A 230 -25.44 -27.81 -23.45
N LYS A 231 -24.82 -27.91 -24.65
CA LYS A 231 -24.14 -29.15 -25.06
C LYS A 231 -22.79 -29.32 -24.37
N ASN A 232 -22.06 -28.21 -24.19
CA ASN A 232 -20.76 -28.23 -23.56
C ASN A 232 -20.78 -27.38 -22.30
N ILE A 233 -20.36 -27.96 -21.20
CA ILE A 233 -20.32 -27.30 -19.89
C ILE A 233 -18.90 -27.39 -19.32
N ILE A 234 -18.39 -26.28 -18.90
CA ILE A 234 -17.14 -26.14 -18.13
C ILE A 234 -17.50 -25.51 -16.79
N LEU A 235 -17.53 -26.32 -15.74
CA LEU A 235 -17.84 -25.84 -14.38
C LEU A 235 -16.53 -25.72 -13.58
N ILE A 236 -16.24 -24.52 -13.11
CA ILE A 236 -14.98 -24.17 -12.43
C ILE A 236 -15.22 -24.01 -10.93
N SER A 237 -14.22 -24.37 -10.12
CA SER A 237 -14.24 -24.37 -8.64
C SER A 237 -15.25 -25.36 -8.06
N THR A 238 -15.34 -26.55 -8.61
CA THR A 238 -16.19 -27.63 -8.10
C THR A 238 -15.59 -28.32 -6.86
N ASN A 239 -15.14 -27.51 -5.90
CA ASN A 239 -14.61 -27.98 -4.62
C ASN A 239 -15.70 -28.13 -3.57
N GLU A 240 -15.48 -29.03 -2.60
CA GLU A 240 -16.30 -29.11 -1.40
C GLU A 240 -16.25 -27.79 -0.64
N GLY A 241 -17.39 -27.32 -0.17
CA GLY A 241 -17.52 -26.02 0.47
C GLY A 241 -17.77 -24.84 -0.49
N THR A 242 -17.50 -25.01 -1.80
CA THR A 242 -17.91 -24.08 -2.86
C THR A 242 -19.20 -24.57 -3.50
N ILE A 243 -19.25 -25.83 -3.89
CA ILE A 243 -20.47 -26.53 -4.34
C ILE A 243 -20.56 -27.89 -3.61
N PRO A 244 -21.55 -28.04 -2.70
CA PRO A 244 -22.42 -27.00 -2.13
C PRO A 244 -21.63 -26.03 -1.26
N ALA A 245 -22.14 -24.80 -1.16
CA ALA A 245 -21.57 -23.75 -0.35
C ALA A 245 -21.77 -24.00 1.15
N GLY A 246 -21.20 -25.02 1.68
CA GLY A 246 -21.13 -25.49 3.07
C GLY A 246 -21.91 -24.73 4.17
N LYS A 247 -21.64 -24.99 5.41
CA LYS A 247 -22.25 -24.33 6.61
C LYS A 247 -21.72 -22.90 6.76
N SER A 248 -22.15 -21.96 5.92
CA SER A 248 -21.53 -20.63 5.83
C SER A 248 -22.02 -19.56 6.79
N GLN A 249 -23.02 -19.81 7.65
CA GLN A 249 -23.51 -18.77 8.56
C GLN A 249 -23.91 -19.33 9.93
N ASN A 250 -23.25 -18.82 10.96
CA ASN A 250 -23.73 -18.95 12.32
C ASN A 250 -25.03 -18.14 12.47
N SER A 251 -26.12 -18.83 12.69
CA SER A 251 -27.44 -18.21 12.90
C SER A 251 -27.64 -18.03 14.40
N PHE A 252 -28.23 -16.89 14.79
CA PHE A 252 -28.71 -16.69 16.17
C PHE A 252 -29.79 -17.69 16.58
N ILE A 253 -30.48 -18.30 15.59
CA ILE A 253 -31.50 -19.31 15.84
C ILE A 253 -30.84 -20.68 15.83
N PRO A 254 -30.84 -21.42 16.96
CA PRO A 254 -30.29 -22.78 17.04
C PRO A 254 -30.95 -23.73 16.04
N TYR A 255 -30.18 -24.73 15.60
CA TYR A 255 -30.66 -25.71 14.60
C TYR A 255 -31.92 -26.42 14.99
N ASP A 256 -32.06 -26.82 16.25
CA ASP A 256 -33.24 -27.54 16.75
C ASP A 256 -34.52 -26.69 16.71
N ILE A 257 -34.39 -25.38 17.00
CA ILE A 257 -35.49 -24.43 16.87
C ILE A 257 -35.87 -24.24 15.41
N LYS A 258 -34.87 -24.14 14.49
CA LYS A 258 -35.17 -24.08 13.05
C LYS A 258 -35.97 -25.30 12.59
N ARG A 259 -35.58 -26.51 13.03
CA ARG A 259 -36.33 -27.74 12.69
C ARG A 259 -37.74 -27.72 13.27
N MET A 260 -37.87 -27.34 14.52
CA MET A 260 -39.17 -27.31 15.20
C MET A 260 -40.17 -26.36 14.50
N PHE A 261 -39.69 -25.22 14.04
CA PHE A 261 -40.51 -24.23 13.34
C PHE A 261 -40.48 -24.31 11.82
N LYS A 262 -39.92 -25.40 11.25
CA LYS A 262 -39.75 -25.63 9.81
C LYS A 262 -39.08 -24.48 9.06
N LEU A 263 -38.11 -23.81 9.70
CA LEU A 263 -37.30 -22.78 9.06
C LEU A 263 -36.24 -23.43 8.18
N PRO A 264 -35.81 -22.76 7.09
CA PRO A 264 -34.77 -23.29 6.22
C PRO A 264 -33.46 -23.58 6.96
N THR A 265 -32.90 -24.76 6.72
CA THR A 265 -31.64 -25.25 7.28
C THR A 265 -30.59 -25.36 6.17
N HIS A 266 -29.38 -25.84 6.50
CA HIS A 266 -28.35 -26.11 5.50
C HIS A 266 -28.76 -27.26 4.54
N ILE A 267 -29.62 -28.18 4.98
CA ILE A 267 -30.07 -29.34 4.17
C ILE A 267 -30.87 -28.85 2.97
N GLU A 268 -31.80 -27.92 3.16
CA GLU A 268 -32.59 -27.36 2.07
C GLU A 268 -31.70 -26.53 1.11
N LYS A 269 -30.68 -25.84 1.62
CA LYS A 269 -29.71 -25.15 0.77
C LYS A 269 -28.91 -26.11 -0.06
N ASP A 270 -28.38 -27.18 0.54
CA ASP A 270 -27.62 -28.20 -0.19
C ASP A 270 -28.48 -28.88 -1.26
N ALA A 271 -29.76 -29.12 -0.98
CA ALA A 271 -30.71 -29.66 -1.96
C ALA A 271 -30.93 -28.72 -3.16
N ILE A 272 -30.94 -27.41 -2.94
CA ILE A 272 -31.03 -26.42 -4.03
C ILE A 272 -29.76 -26.47 -4.90
N PHE A 273 -28.57 -26.50 -4.29
CA PHE A 273 -27.32 -26.64 -5.04
C PHE A 273 -27.27 -27.97 -5.83
N ALA A 274 -27.69 -29.08 -5.23
CA ALA A 274 -27.78 -30.37 -5.89
C ALA A 274 -28.73 -30.31 -7.12
N TYR A 275 -29.91 -29.69 -6.92
CA TYR A 275 -30.87 -29.51 -8.02
C TYR A 275 -30.24 -28.74 -9.20
N HIS A 276 -29.59 -27.61 -8.94
CA HIS A 276 -28.96 -26.80 -10.01
C HIS A 276 -27.79 -27.53 -10.66
N PHE A 277 -26.97 -28.24 -9.90
CA PHE A 277 -25.86 -29.01 -10.42
C PHE A 277 -26.31 -30.11 -11.35
N TYR A 278 -27.22 -31.00 -10.88
CA TYR A 278 -27.73 -32.10 -11.71
C TYR A 278 -28.56 -31.62 -12.87
N ARG A 279 -29.37 -30.57 -12.71
CA ARG A 279 -30.15 -30.00 -13.80
C ARG A 279 -29.27 -29.41 -14.90
N LEU A 280 -28.17 -28.78 -14.54
CA LEU A 280 -27.20 -28.21 -15.49
C LEU A 280 -26.59 -29.31 -16.38
N ILE A 281 -26.11 -30.40 -15.80
CA ILE A 281 -25.37 -31.46 -16.53
C ILE A 281 -26.28 -32.46 -17.22
N GLN A 282 -27.58 -32.54 -16.87
CA GLN A 282 -28.51 -33.59 -17.27
C GLN A 282 -28.65 -33.76 -18.80
N ARG A 283 -28.53 -32.68 -19.57
CA ARG A 283 -28.71 -32.66 -21.02
C ARG A 283 -27.44 -32.29 -21.77
N ALA A 284 -26.33 -32.20 -21.11
CA ALA A 284 -25.04 -31.88 -21.72
C ALA A 284 -24.45 -33.12 -22.40
N GLU A 285 -23.79 -32.90 -23.52
CA GLU A 285 -23.03 -33.93 -24.24
C GLU A 285 -21.61 -34.06 -23.66
N ASN A 286 -20.98 -32.93 -23.32
CA ASN A 286 -19.64 -32.87 -22.76
C ASN A 286 -19.65 -32.00 -21.49
N VAL A 287 -19.12 -32.54 -20.39
CA VAL A 287 -19.04 -31.85 -19.10
C VAL A 287 -17.62 -31.92 -18.59
N HIS A 288 -17.06 -30.75 -18.28
CA HIS A 288 -15.77 -30.59 -17.62
C HIS A 288 -15.99 -30.00 -16.22
N LEU A 289 -15.63 -30.75 -15.19
CA LEU A 289 -15.72 -30.32 -13.78
C LEU A 289 -14.30 -30.08 -13.29
N LEU A 290 -13.97 -28.82 -13.01
CA LEU A 290 -12.63 -28.42 -12.58
C LEU A 290 -12.65 -28.11 -11.09
N TYR A 291 -11.75 -28.74 -10.34
CA TYR A 291 -11.55 -28.47 -8.94
C TYR A 291 -10.06 -28.32 -8.62
N ASN A 292 -9.75 -27.56 -7.60
CA ASN A 292 -8.39 -27.38 -7.11
C ASN A 292 -8.07 -28.53 -6.12
N SER A 293 -7.07 -29.34 -6.43
CA SER A 293 -6.60 -30.43 -5.57
C SER A 293 -5.49 -30.01 -4.60
N ASN A 294 -5.06 -28.74 -4.64
CA ASN A 294 -4.01 -28.25 -3.74
C ASN A 294 -4.54 -28.10 -2.32
N THR A 295 -3.82 -28.66 -1.35
CA THR A 295 -4.14 -28.61 0.08
C THR A 295 -3.33 -27.51 0.75
N GLU A 296 -3.78 -26.25 0.62
CA GLU A 296 -3.19 -25.13 1.35
C GLU A 296 -4.05 -24.75 2.56
N GLY A 297 -3.47 -24.85 3.75
CA GLY A 297 -4.09 -24.44 5.02
C GLY A 297 -5.26 -25.33 5.46
N LEU A 298 -6.38 -24.70 5.87
CA LEU A 298 -7.59 -25.39 6.34
C LEU A 298 -8.54 -25.83 5.20
N ASN A 299 -8.23 -25.47 3.96
CA ASN A 299 -9.01 -25.91 2.79
C ASN A 299 -8.47 -27.24 2.32
N SER A 300 -9.36 -28.24 2.25
CA SER A 300 -8.99 -29.63 2.03
C SER A 300 -8.60 -29.98 0.59
N GLY A 301 -8.76 -29.08 -0.38
CA GLY A 301 -8.53 -29.41 -1.80
C GLY A 301 -9.39 -30.56 -2.32
N GLU A 302 -10.48 -30.87 -1.64
CA GLU A 302 -11.36 -32.01 -1.98
C GLU A 302 -12.33 -31.65 -3.10
N PRO A 303 -12.60 -32.60 -4.04
CA PRO A 303 -13.67 -32.44 -5.00
C PRO A 303 -15.03 -32.34 -4.29
N SER A 304 -15.96 -31.64 -4.91
CA SER A 304 -17.35 -31.60 -4.44
C SER A 304 -17.91 -33.01 -4.24
N ARG A 305 -18.68 -33.20 -3.18
CA ARG A 305 -19.45 -34.44 -2.94
C ARG A 305 -20.32 -34.84 -4.12
N PHE A 306 -20.75 -33.88 -4.95
CA PHE A 306 -21.53 -34.18 -6.17
C PHE A 306 -20.68 -34.86 -7.25
N ILE A 307 -19.40 -34.53 -7.38
CA ILE A 307 -18.47 -35.25 -8.26
C ILE A 307 -18.31 -36.70 -7.77
N THR A 308 -18.05 -36.87 -6.46
CA THR A 308 -17.91 -38.18 -5.84
C THR A 308 -19.17 -39.03 -6.03
N GLN A 309 -20.35 -38.42 -5.87
CA GLN A 309 -21.62 -39.08 -6.09
C GLN A 309 -21.79 -39.52 -7.55
N LEU A 310 -21.46 -38.65 -8.52
CA LEU A 310 -21.51 -39.02 -9.95
C LEU A 310 -20.59 -40.18 -10.27
N LEU A 311 -19.37 -40.21 -9.75
CA LEU A 311 -18.41 -41.30 -9.98
C LEU A 311 -18.93 -42.66 -9.50
N HIS A 312 -19.71 -42.69 -8.41
CA HIS A 312 -20.22 -43.92 -7.81
C HIS A 312 -21.62 -44.34 -8.29
N GLU A 313 -22.49 -43.40 -8.65
CA GLU A 313 -23.90 -43.62 -8.92
C GLU A 313 -24.28 -43.49 -10.40
N ALA A 314 -23.37 -42.98 -11.26
CA ALA A 314 -23.69 -42.79 -12.67
C ALA A 314 -23.81 -44.12 -13.39
N GLY A 315 -24.76 -44.20 -14.34
CA GLY A 315 -25.01 -45.38 -15.13
C GLY A 315 -23.87 -45.71 -16.11
N PRO A 316 -23.84 -46.95 -16.64
CA PRO A 316 -22.74 -47.46 -17.46
C PRO A 316 -22.54 -46.73 -18.80
N ASN A 317 -23.45 -45.87 -19.19
CA ASN A 317 -23.38 -45.11 -20.44
C ASN A 317 -22.57 -43.81 -20.31
N ILE A 318 -22.17 -43.42 -19.09
CA ILE A 318 -21.38 -42.20 -18.85
C ILE A 318 -19.90 -42.57 -18.73
N LYS A 319 -19.07 -41.98 -19.57
CA LYS A 319 -17.61 -42.16 -19.51
C LYS A 319 -16.98 -41.06 -18.67
N PHE A 320 -16.22 -41.45 -17.67
CA PHE A 320 -15.44 -40.55 -16.84
C PHE A 320 -13.97 -40.60 -17.22
N ASN A 321 -13.35 -39.42 -17.38
CA ASN A 321 -11.91 -39.29 -17.52
C ASN A 321 -11.43 -38.33 -16.43
N GLU A 322 -10.50 -38.78 -15.60
CA GLU A 322 -9.86 -37.91 -14.59
C GLU A 322 -8.48 -37.50 -15.10
N ASN A 323 -8.22 -36.20 -15.09
CA ASN A 323 -6.96 -35.63 -15.54
C ASN A 323 -6.42 -34.71 -14.47
N HIS A 324 -5.18 -34.93 -14.08
CA HIS A 324 -4.45 -33.99 -13.23
C HIS A 324 -3.68 -33.00 -14.11
N LEU A 325 -4.05 -31.74 -14.00
CA LEU A 325 -3.34 -30.64 -14.66
C LEU A 325 -2.34 -30.05 -13.68
N SER A 326 -1.07 -30.16 -13.95
CA SER A 326 -0.01 -29.44 -13.25
C SER A 326 0.55 -28.37 -14.16
N PHE A 327 0.73 -27.18 -13.60
CA PHE A 327 1.45 -26.12 -14.29
C PHE A 327 2.89 -26.18 -13.82
N ASP A 328 3.79 -26.50 -14.74
CA ASP A 328 5.19 -26.23 -14.52
C ASP A 328 5.35 -24.71 -14.46
N VAL A 329 5.55 -24.18 -13.26
CA VAL A 329 6.02 -22.80 -13.13
C VAL A 329 7.39 -22.80 -13.82
N PRO A 330 7.54 -22.18 -15.00
CA PRO A 330 8.84 -22.12 -15.62
C PRO A 330 9.79 -21.50 -14.62
N ASN A 331 10.76 -22.28 -14.17
CA ASN A 331 11.84 -21.77 -13.33
C ASN A 331 12.73 -20.91 -14.23
N ASN A 332 12.15 -19.81 -14.70
CA ASN A 332 12.90 -18.78 -15.39
C ASN A 332 13.84 -18.22 -14.31
N ALA A 333 15.06 -18.74 -14.30
CA ALA A 333 16.14 -18.09 -13.58
C ALA A 333 16.01 -16.60 -13.89
N THR A 334 15.80 -15.79 -12.85
CA THR A 334 15.68 -14.33 -13.03
C THR A 334 16.85 -13.90 -13.89
N PRO A 335 16.63 -13.35 -15.10
CA PRO A 335 17.74 -13.00 -15.97
C PRO A 335 18.67 -12.06 -15.21
N THR A 336 19.96 -12.38 -15.23
CA THR A 336 20.96 -11.50 -14.64
C THR A 336 20.83 -10.13 -15.30
N ILE A 337 20.67 -9.10 -14.49
CA ILE A 337 20.62 -7.73 -15.02
C ILE A 337 22.03 -7.35 -15.45
N GLU A 338 22.27 -7.35 -16.75
CA GLU A 338 23.54 -6.95 -17.33
C GLU A 338 23.39 -5.57 -17.97
N ILE A 339 24.22 -4.63 -17.53
CA ILE A 339 24.28 -3.28 -18.09
C ILE A 339 25.63 -3.10 -18.77
N THR A 340 25.61 -3.05 -20.09
CA THR A 340 26.83 -2.77 -20.86
C THR A 340 27.17 -1.29 -20.83
N SER A 341 28.41 -0.96 -20.57
CA SER A 341 28.93 0.41 -20.55
C SER A 341 28.98 0.99 -21.98
N GLY A 342 27.85 1.60 -22.39
CA GLY A 342 27.77 2.37 -23.63
C GLY A 342 28.24 3.82 -23.44
N ALA A 343 28.38 4.55 -24.55
CA ALA A 343 28.86 5.95 -24.57
C ALA A 343 28.11 6.84 -23.57
N ALA A 344 26.78 6.73 -23.48
CA ALA A 344 25.97 7.54 -22.56
C ALA A 344 26.27 7.30 -21.06
N ILE A 345 26.70 6.08 -20.69
CA ILE A 345 27.11 5.78 -19.31
C ILE A 345 28.50 6.35 -19.06
N LEU A 346 29.40 6.24 -20.03
CA LEU A 346 30.76 6.81 -19.94
C LEU A 346 30.70 8.33 -19.82
N ASP A 347 29.84 9.01 -20.58
CA ASP A 347 29.65 10.46 -20.49
C ASP A 347 29.21 10.87 -19.09
N LYS A 348 28.22 10.18 -18.50
CA LYS A 348 27.77 10.44 -17.12
C LYS A 348 28.83 10.12 -16.07
N LEU A 349 29.64 9.08 -16.30
CA LEU A 349 30.77 8.78 -15.42
C LEU A 349 31.84 9.88 -15.48
N ASN A 350 32.13 10.43 -16.67
CA ASN A 350 33.05 11.54 -16.83
C ASN A 350 32.53 12.80 -16.14
N GLU A 351 31.26 13.16 -16.34
CA GLU A 351 30.62 14.27 -15.60
C GLU A 351 30.71 14.07 -14.08
N ARG A 352 30.59 12.82 -13.62
CA ARG A 352 30.72 12.49 -12.21
C ARG A 352 32.14 12.60 -11.70
N ALA A 353 33.11 12.17 -12.52
CA ALA A 353 34.55 12.28 -12.22
C ALA A 353 34.99 13.74 -12.05
N GLU A 354 34.45 14.66 -12.86
CA GLU A 354 34.67 16.09 -12.72
C GLU A 354 34.05 16.67 -11.44
N LYS A 355 32.82 16.26 -11.08
CA LYS A 355 32.14 16.67 -9.84
C LYS A 355 32.81 16.08 -8.59
N GLY A 356 33.36 14.89 -8.70
CA GLY A 356 34.02 14.14 -7.65
C GLY A 356 33.23 12.92 -7.17
N PHE A 357 33.97 11.86 -6.86
CA PHE A 357 33.40 10.66 -6.23
C PHE A 357 33.49 10.79 -4.71
N SER A 358 32.40 10.56 -4.02
CA SER A 358 32.42 10.45 -2.57
C SER A 358 32.94 9.08 -2.11
N PRO A 359 33.53 8.94 -0.91
CA PRO A 359 33.91 7.64 -0.36
C PRO A 359 32.76 6.65 -0.32
N SER A 360 31.56 7.11 -0.02
CA SER A 360 30.35 6.29 -0.04
C SER A 360 29.98 5.79 -1.44
N ALA A 361 30.20 6.59 -2.49
CA ALA A 361 30.00 6.18 -3.88
C ALA A 361 30.97 5.07 -4.27
N LEU A 362 32.25 5.22 -3.92
CA LEU A 362 33.26 4.21 -4.16
C LEU A 362 32.97 2.89 -3.43
N ASN A 363 32.61 2.97 -2.16
CA ASN A 363 32.22 1.80 -1.38
C ASN A 363 30.97 1.11 -1.97
N THR A 364 29.99 1.88 -2.47
CA THR A 364 28.82 1.32 -3.15
C THR A 364 29.23 0.57 -4.41
N PHE A 365 30.15 1.12 -5.21
CA PHE A 365 30.64 0.46 -6.41
C PHE A 365 31.37 -0.86 -6.08
N ILE A 366 32.21 -0.86 -5.06
CA ILE A 366 32.94 -2.07 -4.62
C ILE A 366 31.98 -3.14 -4.13
N ARG A 367 30.94 -2.74 -3.38
CA ARG A 367 29.95 -3.66 -2.86
C ARG A 367 29.02 -4.21 -3.96
N CYS A 368 28.49 -3.35 -4.81
CA CYS A 368 27.57 -3.68 -5.89
C CYS A 368 27.62 -2.63 -7.00
N PRO A 369 28.25 -2.93 -8.16
CA PRO A 369 28.29 -2.01 -9.30
C PRO A 369 26.90 -1.63 -9.82
N LEU A 370 25.91 -2.51 -9.70
CA LEU A 370 24.53 -2.25 -10.11
C LEU A 370 23.86 -1.18 -9.24
N ASP A 371 24.05 -1.25 -7.90
CA ASP A 371 23.58 -0.23 -6.96
C ASP A 371 24.22 1.13 -7.26
N PHE A 372 25.52 1.13 -7.57
CA PHE A 372 26.23 2.34 -7.97
C PHE A 372 25.64 2.94 -9.24
N TYR A 373 25.35 2.11 -10.26
CA TYR A 373 24.72 2.53 -11.50
C TYR A 373 23.37 3.20 -11.24
N TYR A 374 22.49 2.54 -10.49
CA TYR A 374 21.17 3.11 -10.18
C TYR A 374 21.28 4.39 -9.37
N LYS A 375 22.05 4.41 -8.31
CA LYS A 375 22.12 5.52 -7.36
C LYS A 375 22.88 6.73 -7.88
N TYR A 376 24.06 6.49 -8.51
CA TYR A 376 24.99 7.56 -8.85
C TYR A 376 25.02 7.92 -10.34
N ILE A 377 24.67 7.00 -11.24
CA ILE A 377 24.61 7.26 -12.68
C ILE A 377 23.20 7.64 -13.12
N LEU A 378 22.19 6.88 -12.70
CA LEU A 378 20.79 7.20 -13.00
C LEU A 378 20.20 8.23 -12.03
N GLY A 379 20.78 8.42 -10.85
CA GLY A 379 20.29 9.33 -9.83
C GLY A 379 19.00 8.87 -9.18
N LEU A 380 18.71 7.56 -9.17
CA LEU A 380 17.57 7.00 -8.47
C LEU A 380 17.77 7.17 -6.96
N LYS A 381 16.78 7.75 -6.33
CA LYS A 381 16.71 7.91 -4.87
C LYS A 381 15.65 6.98 -4.30
N GLU A 382 15.87 6.51 -3.10
CA GLU A 382 14.82 5.86 -2.31
C GLU A 382 13.66 6.83 -2.12
N VAL A 383 12.44 6.30 -2.11
CA VAL A 383 11.25 7.10 -1.86
C VAL A 383 11.29 7.56 -0.40
N GLU A 384 11.25 8.87 -0.19
CA GLU A 384 11.15 9.43 1.15
C GLU A 384 9.78 9.04 1.74
N GLU A 385 9.77 8.57 2.99
CA GLU A 385 8.56 8.23 3.73
C GLU A 385 8.50 9.07 5.02
N VAL A 386 7.32 9.17 5.61
CA VAL A 386 7.16 9.84 6.90
C VAL A 386 7.70 8.92 8.00
N GLU A 387 8.67 9.40 8.75
CA GLU A 387 9.27 8.68 9.88
C GLU A 387 8.39 8.81 11.14
N GLU A 388 7.67 7.76 11.50
CA GLU A 388 6.95 7.69 12.78
C GLU A 388 7.90 7.45 13.96
N THR A 389 8.99 6.77 13.68
CA THR A 389 10.06 6.47 14.64
C THR A 389 11.37 6.96 14.05
N ILE A 390 12.13 7.70 14.83
CA ILE A 390 13.44 8.22 14.45
C ILE A 390 14.33 7.06 13.95
N GLU A 391 14.78 7.16 12.72
CA GLU A 391 15.68 6.19 12.10
C GLU A 391 17.14 6.45 12.48
N SER A 392 18.00 5.47 12.19
CA SER A 392 19.44 5.58 12.53
C SER A 392 20.13 6.69 11.74
N SER A 393 19.68 6.99 10.51
CA SER A 393 20.15 8.09 9.68
C SER A 393 19.83 9.44 10.29
N SER A 394 18.57 9.67 10.66
CA SER A 394 18.10 10.92 11.29
C SER A 394 18.73 11.11 12.67
N LEU A 395 18.88 10.02 13.45
CA LEU A 395 19.60 10.05 14.72
C LEU A 395 21.06 10.50 14.54
N GLY A 396 21.75 9.95 13.53
CA GLY A 396 23.12 10.36 13.18
C GLY A 396 23.19 11.85 12.90
N THR A 397 22.33 12.35 12.02
CA THR A 397 22.27 13.77 11.64
C THR A 397 22.07 14.66 12.88
N PHE A 398 21.12 14.37 13.77
CA PHE A 398 20.90 15.18 14.97
C PHE A 398 22.09 15.19 15.92
N VAL A 399 22.82 14.08 16.05
CA VAL A 399 24.06 14.03 16.86
C VAL A 399 25.15 14.87 16.22
N HIS A 400 25.35 14.76 14.89
CA HIS A 400 26.34 15.55 14.14
C HIS A 400 26.04 17.03 14.25
N ASP A 401 24.82 17.48 13.99
CA ASP A 401 24.40 18.89 14.06
C ASP A 401 24.57 19.46 15.47
N THR A 402 24.30 18.64 16.50
CA THR A 402 24.52 19.05 17.90
C THR A 402 26.01 19.27 18.19
N LEU A 403 26.89 18.38 17.72
CA LEU A 403 28.33 18.51 17.91
C LEU A 403 28.89 19.64 17.05
N GLU A 404 28.45 19.80 15.80
CA GLU A 404 28.79 20.97 14.96
C GLU A 404 28.48 22.28 15.69
N HIS A 405 27.25 22.40 16.22
CA HIS A 405 26.83 23.60 16.95
C HIS A 405 27.75 23.92 18.12
N PHE A 406 28.19 22.92 18.88
CA PHE A 406 29.09 23.14 20.03
C PHE A 406 30.50 23.52 19.61
N TYR A 407 31.05 22.92 18.56
CA TYR A 407 32.43 23.16 18.16
C TYR A 407 32.62 24.35 17.20
N LYS A 408 31.59 24.74 16.47
CA LYS A 408 31.65 25.83 15.46
C LYS A 408 32.23 27.16 15.97
N PRO A 409 31.92 27.61 17.21
CA PRO A 409 32.53 28.84 17.78
C PRO A 409 34.02 28.73 18.02
N TYR A 410 34.59 27.51 18.05
CA TYR A 410 36.00 27.25 18.35
C TYR A 410 36.84 26.99 17.09
N LYS A 411 36.26 27.18 15.89
CA LYS A 411 37.02 27.07 14.62
C LYS A 411 38.19 28.06 14.62
N GLY A 412 39.40 27.58 14.37
CA GLY A 412 40.66 28.35 14.40
C GLY A 412 41.21 28.62 15.82
N ALA A 413 40.54 28.13 16.87
CA ALA A 413 40.95 28.38 18.26
C ALA A 413 41.44 27.10 18.98
N VAL A 414 42.15 27.28 20.07
CA VAL A 414 42.53 26.19 20.96
C VAL A 414 41.35 25.80 21.81
N LEU A 415 41.02 24.50 21.77
CA LEU A 415 39.94 23.91 22.57
C LEU A 415 40.48 23.49 23.95
N ARG A 416 39.90 23.99 25.02
CA ARG A 416 40.29 23.66 26.39
C ARG A 416 39.29 22.70 27.05
N PRO A 417 39.72 21.92 28.05
CA PRO A 417 38.79 21.04 28.80
C PRO A 417 37.59 21.81 29.39
N THR A 418 37.82 23.03 29.88
CA THR A 418 36.77 23.91 30.47
C THR A 418 35.70 24.31 29.44
N ASP A 419 36.07 24.46 28.17
CA ASP A 419 35.15 24.79 27.09
C ASP A 419 34.16 23.64 26.88
N VAL A 420 34.68 22.41 26.78
CA VAL A 420 33.88 21.21 26.58
C VAL A 420 33.06 20.86 27.84
N GLU A 421 33.60 21.12 29.04
CA GLU A 421 32.82 21.03 30.29
C GLU A 421 31.60 21.95 30.27
N GLY A 422 31.71 23.14 29.66
CA GLY A 422 30.61 24.09 29.46
C GLY A 422 29.54 23.61 28.47
N PHE A 423 29.80 22.60 27.64
CA PHE A 423 28.80 22.01 26.74
C PHE A 423 27.87 21.01 27.44
N LEU A 424 28.37 20.28 28.45
CA LEU A 424 27.62 19.19 29.11
C LEU A 424 26.23 19.61 29.63
N PRO A 425 26.05 20.76 30.30
CA PRO A 425 24.70 21.18 30.75
C PRO A 425 23.77 21.54 29.60
N LYS A 426 24.31 21.90 28.43
CA LYS A 426 23.54 22.34 27.24
C LYS A 426 23.14 21.20 26.28
N VAL A 427 23.70 20.01 26.48
CA VAL A 427 23.47 18.84 25.56
C VAL A 427 21.98 18.57 25.39
N THR A 428 21.20 18.57 26.47
CA THR A 428 19.77 18.20 26.39
C THR A 428 18.99 19.22 25.56
N ASP A 429 19.22 20.49 25.78
CA ASP A 429 18.45 21.56 25.12
C ASP A 429 18.83 21.68 23.65
N GLU A 430 20.12 21.59 23.32
CA GLU A 430 20.57 21.69 21.95
C GLU A 430 20.14 20.45 21.14
N LEU A 431 20.32 19.24 21.68
CA LEU A 431 19.87 18.02 21.04
C LEU A 431 18.33 18.06 20.82
N PHE A 432 17.57 18.50 21.80
CA PHE A 432 16.12 18.64 21.67
C PHE A 432 15.73 19.64 20.57
N LYS A 433 16.48 20.71 20.41
CA LYS A 433 16.29 21.67 19.33
C LYS A 433 16.55 21.05 17.96
N GLN A 434 17.60 20.24 17.81
CA GLN A 434 17.87 19.53 16.54
C GLN A 434 16.76 18.53 16.22
N PHE A 435 16.30 17.75 17.20
CA PHE A 435 15.18 16.82 16.98
C PHE A 435 13.89 17.54 16.57
N LYS A 436 13.65 18.76 17.04
CA LYS A 436 12.47 19.56 16.67
C LYS A 436 12.46 20.04 15.22
N THR A 437 13.55 19.92 14.49
CA THR A 437 13.58 20.28 13.06
C THR A 437 12.71 19.34 12.22
N GLU A 438 12.58 18.07 12.63
CA GLU A 438 11.86 17.03 11.89
C GLU A 438 10.71 16.38 12.69
N PHE A 439 10.74 16.45 14.03
CA PHE A 439 9.75 15.81 14.90
C PHE A 439 9.10 16.82 15.85
N SER A 440 7.82 16.67 16.10
CA SER A 440 7.12 17.48 17.09
C SER A 440 7.54 17.12 18.53
N GLU A 441 7.41 18.07 19.45
CA GLU A 441 7.70 17.86 20.88
C GLU A 441 6.92 16.67 21.48
N ASN A 442 5.66 16.48 21.07
CA ASN A 442 4.84 15.35 21.53
C ASN A 442 5.35 14.00 21.03
N GLU A 443 5.97 13.96 19.86
CA GLU A 443 6.54 12.76 19.27
C GLU A 443 7.87 12.39 19.93
N ILE A 444 8.70 13.38 20.26
CA ILE A 444 9.98 13.19 20.94
C ILE A 444 9.78 12.75 22.40
N SER A 445 8.78 13.30 23.08
CA SER A 445 8.56 13.12 24.53
C SER A 445 7.92 11.80 24.93
N LYS A 446 7.60 10.90 23.99
CA LYS A 446 6.86 9.66 24.27
C LYS A 446 7.38 8.45 23.51
N GLY A 447 7.08 7.26 24.02
CA GLY A 447 7.30 5.98 23.34
C GLY A 447 8.75 5.73 22.96
N LYS A 448 8.95 5.14 21.76
CA LYS A 448 10.25 4.75 21.25
C LYS A 448 11.16 5.96 20.97
N ASN A 449 10.59 7.08 20.50
CA ASN A 449 11.35 8.28 20.19
C ASN A 449 11.99 8.91 21.44
N LEU A 450 11.30 8.87 22.59
CA LEU A 450 11.89 9.29 23.88
C LEU A 450 13.09 8.42 24.27
N LEU A 451 13.01 7.11 24.02
CA LEU A 451 14.14 6.22 24.27
C LEU A 451 15.32 6.55 23.36
N ILE A 452 15.08 6.77 22.07
CA ILE A 452 16.10 7.14 21.08
C ILE A 452 16.73 8.48 21.43
N PHE A 453 15.94 9.48 21.83
CA PHE A 453 16.44 10.76 22.32
C PHE A 453 17.39 10.59 23.54
N ASN A 454 17.01 9.77 24.51
CA ASN A 454 17.85 9.49 25.67
C ASN A 454 19.14 8.74 25.31
N VAL A 455 19.10 7.87 24.30
CA VAL A 455 20.30 7.19 23.77
C VAL A 455 21.21 8.21 23.10
N ALA A 456 20.67 9.09 22.24
CA ALA A 456 21.44 10.18 21.60
C ALA A 456 22.11 11.07 22.65
N LYS A 457 21.35 11.51 23.66
CA LYS A 457 21.86 12.30 24.77
C LYS A 457 23.02 11.58 25.48
N LYS A 458 22.91 10.27 25.70
CA LYS A 458 23.97 9.48 26.33
C LYS A 458 25.20 9.39 25.44
N PHE A 459 25.03 9.22 24.12
CA PHE A 459 26.14 9.20 23.16
C PHE A 459 26.90 10.51 23.16
N VAL A 460 26.23 11.63 22.96
CA VAL A 460 26.85 12.98 22.98
C VAL A 460 27.53 13.24 24.32
N THR A 461 26.86 12.95 25.45
CA THR A 461 27.43 13.17 26.79
C THR A 461 28.70 12.33 27.01
N ASN A 462 28.68 11.05 26.59
CA ASN A 462 29.84 10.16 26.75
C ASN A 462 31.00 10.60 25.85
N PHE A 463 30.72 11.00 24.63
CA PHE A 463 31.72 11.54 23.71
C PHE A 463 32.39 12.78 24.31
N LEU A 464 31.63 13.77 24.79
CA LEU A 464 32.17 14.98 25.43
C LEU A 464 33.00 14.66 26.67
N LYS A 465 32.59 13.68 27.49
CA LYS A 465 33.37 13.25 28.66
C LYS A 465 34.70 12.61 28.27
N GLN A 466 34.74 11.84 27.17
CA GLN A 466 36.00 11.28 26.65
C GLN A 466 36.90 12.37 26.09
N GLU A 467 36.32 13.34 25.36
CA GLU A 467 37.04 14.52 24.86
C GLU A 467 37.67 15.35 26.00
N ILE A 468 36.94 15.60 27.10
CA ILE A 468 37.47 16.29 28.27
C ILE A 468 38.69 15.54 28.84
N LYS A 469 38.60 14.21 28.99
CA LYS A 469 39.74 13.40 29.47
C LYS A 469 40.94 13.50 28.53
N PHE A 470 40.70 13.40 27.23
CA PHE A 470 41.71 13.52 26.22
C PHE A 470 42.40 14.89 26.25
N LEU A 471 41.64 15.99 26.32
CA LEU A 471 42.18 17.36 26.42
C LEU A 471 42.99 17.56 27.68
N LYS A 472 42.54 17.04 28.85
CA LYS A 472 43.31 17.10 30.11
C LYS A 472 44.62 16.34 30.00
N THR A 473 44.67 15.21 29.30
CA THR A 473 45.93 14.47 29.08
C THR A 473 46.88 15.27 28.22
N LEU A 474 46.41 15.94 27.15
CA LEU A 474 47.21 16.81 26.30
C LEU A 474 47.80 17.98 27.07
N GLU A 475 46.99 18.70 27.88
CA GLU A 475 47.44 19.84 28.72
C GLU A 475 48.55 19.39 29.69
N LEU A 476 48.40 18.22 30.33
CA LEU A 476 49.44 17.67 31.23
C LEU A 476 50.74 17.37 30.46
N GLY A 477 50.65 17.02 29.17
CA GLY A 477 51.83 16.84 28.29
C GLY A 477 52.39 18.14 27.68
N GLY A 478 51.77 19.28 27.96
CA GLY A 478 52.14 20.60 27.39
C GLY A 478 51.71 20.77 25.92
N GLU A 479 50.77 19.93 25.45
CA GLU A 479 50.21 19.99 24.10
C GLU A 479 48.80 20.56 24.12
N TYR A 480 48.38 21.21 23.02
CA TYR A 480 47.07 21.80 22.86
C TYR A 480 46.43 21.34 21.55
N LEU A 481 45.12 21.13 21.60
CA LEU A 481 44.28 20.84 20.43
C LEU A 481 43.72 22.16 19.87
N THR A 482 43.98 22.39 18.58
CA THR A 482 43.37 23.50 17.84
C THR A 482 42.41 22.94 16.82
N ILE A 483 41.15 23.40 16.83
CA ILE A 483 40.19 23.02 15.79
C ILE A 483 40.51 23.84 14.54
N LEU A 484 40.86 23.16 13.45
CA LEU A 484 41.14 23.80 12.17
C LEU A 484 39.87 24.05 11.38
N GLU A 485 39.12 22.97 11.14
CA GLU A 485 37.93 23.00 10.31
C GLU A 485 36.80 22.14 10.93
N ILE A 486 35.55 22.50 10.59
CA ILE A 486 34.34 21.78 11.01
C ILE A 486 33.44 21.67 9.80
N GLU A 487 32.92 20.46 9.53
CA GLU A 487 32.04 20.15 8.39
C GLU A 487 32.64 20.57 7.05
N GLU A 488 33.97 20.42 6.92
CA GLU A 488 34.72 20.87 5.75
C GLU A 488 34.72 19.86 4.63
N THR A 489 34.50 20.34 3.41
CA THR A 489 34.59 19.50 2.20
C THR A 489 36.05 19.41 1.75
N LEU A 490 36.61 18.22 1.83
CA LEU A 490 37.97 17.91 1.35
C LEU A 490 37.90 17.43 -0.09
N GLU A 491 38.84 17.91 -0.91
CA GLU A 491 38.98 17.50 -2.30
C GLU A 491 40.39 17.02 -2.58
N ALA A 492 40.52 15.88 -3.27
CA ALA A 492 41.76 15.36 -3.77
C ALA A 492 41.63 15.11 -5.28
N LYS A 493 42.55 15.63 -6.05
CA LYS A 493 42.68 15.33 -7.49
C LYS A 493 43.67 14.19 -7.67
N LEU A 494 43.25 13.16 -8.35
CA LEU A 494 44.06 11.98 -8.65
C LEU A 494 44.18 11.84 -10.18
N ASP A 495 45.31 11.31 -10.61
CA ASP A 495 45.55 10.94 -12.01
C ASP A 495 45.84 9.43 -12.06
N HIS A 496 45.12 8.75 -12.92
CA HIS A 496 45.36 7.35 -13.20
C HIS A 496 45.40 7.12 -14.72
N ASN A 497 46.54 6.78 -15.27
CA ASN A 497 46.75 6.54 -16.70
C ASN A 497 46.28 7.71 -17.60
N GLY A 498 46.52 8.96 -17.17
CA GLY A 498 46.15 10.17 -17.91
C GLY A 498 44.66 10.57 -17.76
N VAL A 499 43.86 9.83 -16.97
CA VAL A 499 42.52 10.20 -16.63
C VAL A 499 42.50 10.89 -15.27
N GLN A 500 42.16 12.17 -15.27
CA GLN A 500 42.01 12.95 -14.02
C GLN A 500 40.62 12.76 -13.43
N PHE A 501 40.58 12.48 -12.16
CA PHE A 501 39.32 12.40 -11.40
C PHE A 501 39.49 13.02 -10.02
N LYS A 502 38.34 13.46 -9.48
CA LYS A 502 38.26 14.10 -8.18
C LYS A 502 37.65 13.15 -7.16
N ILE A 503 38.22 13.09 -5.97
CA ILE A 503 37.56 12.50 -4.79
C ILE A 503 37.18 13.64 -3.87
N THR A 504 35.92 13.64 -3.45
CA THR A 504 35.36 14.64 -2.53
C THR A 504 34.77 13.95 -1.33
N GLY A 505 35.11 14.42 -0.13
CA GLY A 505 34.57 13.90 1.12
C GLY A 505 34.34 15.03 2.11
N LYS A 506 33.42 14.84 3.03
CA LYS A 506 33.15 15.78 4.11
C LYS A 506 33.76 15.22 5.39
N ALA A 507 34.57 16.03 6.08
CA ALA A 507 35.13 15.69 7.38
C ALA A 507 34.35 16.44 8.45
N ASP A 508 33.87 15.73 9.48
CA ASP A 508 33.08 16.35 10.53
C ASP A 508 33.90 17.37 11.33
N ARG A 509 35.16 17.02 11.64
CA ARG A 509 36.09 17.93 12.32
C ARG A 509 37.55 17.62 11.95
N ILE A 510 38.36 18.66 11.76
CA ILE A 510 39.78 18.59 11.55
C ILE A 510 40.50 19.33 12.67
N ASP A 511 41.35 18.63 13.41
CA ASP A 511 42.09 19.16 14.53
C ASP A 511 43.60 19.14 14.27
N ARG A 512 44.33 19.98 14.96
CA ARG A 512 45.81 19.97 15.02
C ARG A 512 46.26 19.84 16.46
N ILE A 513 47.18 18.89 16.70
CA ILE A 513 47.86 18.69 17.98
C ILE A 513 49.36 18.73 17.69
N GLY A 514 50.05 19.76 18.15
CA GLY A 514 51.43 20.00 17.76
C GLY A 514 51.59 20.09 16.25
N ASN A 515 52.35 19.15 15.67
CA ASN A 515 52.56 19.02 14.21
C ASN A 515 51.63 17.96 13.54
N THR A 516 50.76 17.32 14.30
CA THR A 516 49.90 16.25 13.77
C THR A 516 48.48 16.80 13.45
N ILE A 517 47.99 16.53 12.25
CA ILE A 517 46.61 16.79 11.84
C ILE A 517 45.80 15.53 12.10
N ARG A 518 44.67 15.67 12.75
CA ARG A 518 43.68 14.61 13.04
C ARG A 518 42.40 14.91 12.30
N ILE A 519 41.88 13.95 11.56
CA ILE A 519 40.54 13.99 10.97
C ILE A 519 39.63 13.15 11.86
N VAL A 520 38.53 13.74 12.28
CA VAL A 520 37.53 13.11 13.18
C VAL A 520 36.22 12.92 12.40
N ASP A 521 35.67 11.71 12.49
CA ASP A 521 34.38 11.31 11.93
C ASP A 521 33.54 10.74 13.08
N TYR A 522 32.33 11.26 13.29
CA TYR A 522 31.45 10.86 14.39
C TYR A 522 30.60 9.66 13.97
N LYS A 523 30.96 8.46 14.41
CA LYS A 523 30.24 7.21 14.11
C LYS A 523 29.70 6.53 15.35
#